data_93d8403720dfd60a8ef237653bcecc9e
#
_entry.id   93d8403720dfd60a8ef237653bcecc9e
#
_cell.length_a   1.000
_cell.length_b   1.000
_cell.length_c   1.000
_cell.angle_alpha   90.00
_cell.angle_beta   90.00
_cell.angle_gamma   90.00
#
_symmetry.space_group_name_H-M   'P 1'
#
loop_
_entity.id
_entity.type
_entity.pdbx_description
1 polymer ?
#
loop_
_entity_poly.entity_id
_entity_poly.type
_entity_poly.pdbx_seq_one_letter_code
_entity_poly.pdbx_strand_id
1 'polypeptide(L)'
;LYNLPDIAQSDRIIWVEGEKCADELTKQGYTATCTIGGAGMLSRNTKDKFDFSPLQGRELIIWPDNDDAGKKLARIVQELAQNAGAKSITMLVPPKGKPKKWDAADAIEEGFDISNFLNAPTHKVKKVLSLKNQNLLISQQFVGSAPEQKFLIGDTIPLGVPVVFAAAGDSGKGMMTLDLAMKVASGDGMQSSFGGLVANHGTSIILSAEDDKDEIHRRISRLDPLNKRSGYSHDCIIVPLPNEGGVFPIMMKVDNTXATSPEFXKXXEEMLEIEDLALVVIDPMASFVHADVNADPAAGAAFMGLLAQISTETGATVMVNHHMAKIRDKEPITKPEEARNLIRGTSAIVDGVRSAFAVWQVDASLAQSRXTELNIEYTRNAVXDGAVVKSNGPANRXIRHFIRNXNTGLLEDRTVDLKSSXQVMEKVKSREXYLFALIADREGRGIQMTNGGGTDGAYETIRTATHDDINAANLKRWAESTIIASVNKLMNDGRIGRYKASRNTSRKWLGVVGGRLHQEEQEFGY
;
A
#
# COMPACT_ATOMS: atom_id res chain seq x y z
N LEU A 1 34.70 -11.67 19.65
CA LEU A 1 33.84 -12.75 19.14
C LEU A 1 34.59 -14.09 19.20
N TYR A 2 33.83 -15.20 19.24
CA TYR A 2 34.30 -16.57 19.19
C TYR A 2 34.55 -16.98 17.73
N ASN A 3 35.41 -17.98 17.45
CA ASN A 3 35.70 -18.51 16.11
C ASN A 3 36.17 -17.46 15.08
N LEU A 4 37.02 -16.54 15.49
CA LEU A 4 37.51 -15.45 14.61
C LEU A 4 38.14 -15.95 13.29
N PRO A 5 38.94 -17.05 13.28
CA PRO A 5 39.51 -17.53 12.01
C PRO A 5 38.43 -17.92 10.97
N ASP A 6 37.33 -18.52 11.40
CA ASP A 6 36.26 -18.94 10.50
C ASP A 6 35.48 -17.72 9.99
N ILE A 7 35.25 -16.75 10.87
CA ILE A 7 34.60 -15.48 10.50
C ILE A 7 35.38 -14.80 9.35
N ALA A 8 36.71 -14.79 9.46
CA ALA A 8 37.57 -14.12 8.47
C ALA A 8 37.44 -14.70 7.06
N GLN A 9 36.98 -15.95 6.93
CA GLN A 9 36.89 -16.69 5.65
C GLN A 9 35.46 -16.78 5.11
N SER A 10 34.46 -16.20 5.79
CA SER A 10 33.05 -16.36 5.42
C SER A 10 32.34 -15.02 5.27
N ASP A 11 31.48 -14.91 4.28
CA ASP A 11 30.63 -13.73 4.07
C ASP A 11 29.31 -13.80 4.85
N ARG A 12 28.94 -14.99 5.34
CA ARG A 12 27.66 -15.22 6.04
C ARG A 12 27.93 -15.87 7.38
N ILE A 13 27.59 -15.18 8.45
CA ILE A 13 27.92 -15.54 9.84
C ILE A 13 26.63 -15.72 10.63
N ILE A 14 26.55 -16.78 11.43
CA ILE A 14 25.44 -17.00 12.37
C ILE A 14 25.91 -16.63 13.77
N TRP A 15 25.23 -15.68 14.41
CA TRP A 15 25.48 -15.36 15.80
C TRP A 15 24.48 -16.11 16.68
N VAL A 16 24.97 -16.78 17.74
CA VAL A 16 24.19 -17.50 18.75
C VAL A 16 24.61 -17.08 20.16
N GLU A 17 23.85 -17.47 21.18
CA GLU A 17 24.10 -16.98 22.54
C GLU A 17 25.29 -17.61 23.23
N GLY A 18 25.66 -18.85 22.89
CA GLY A 18 26.69 -19.59 23.56
C GLY A 18 27.61 -20.39 22.65
N GLU A 19 28.79 -20.71 23.18
CA GLU A 19 29.86 -21.41 22.46
C GLU A 19 29.43 -22.81 22.02
N LYS A 20 28.63 -23.51 22.85
CA LYS A 20 28.07 -24.83 22.49
C LYS A 20 27.28 -24.76 21.19
N CYS A 21 26.36 -23.78 21.09
CA CYS A 21 25.53 -23.60 19.88
C CYS A 21 26.40 -23.27 18.65
N ALA A 22 27.42 -22.42 18.83
CA ALA A 22 28.35 -22.07 17.74
C ALA A 22 29.11 -23.30 17.27
N ASP A 23 29.62 -24.12 18.19
CA ASP A 23 30.35 -25.35 17.84
C ASP A 23 29.46 -26.36 17.11
N GLU A 24 28.21 -26.56 17.58
CA GLU A 24 27.31 -27.50 16.94
C GLU A 24 26.93 -27.07 15.53
N LEU A 25 26.69 -25.76 15.31
CA LEU A 25 26.47 -25.24 13.95
C LEU A 25 27.72 -25.38 13.06
N THR A 26 28.91 -25.18 13.63
CA THR A 26 30.17 -25.31 12.89
C THR A 26 30.38 -26.76 12.42
N LYS A 27 30.03 -27.75 13.26
CA LYS A 27 30.03 -29.17 12.88
C LYS A 27 29.10 -29.47 11.70
N GLN A 28 28.02 -28.69 11.54
CA GLN A 28 27.08 -28.82 10.42
C GLN A 28 27.51 -28.04 9.17
N GLY A 29 28.69 -27.40 9.21
CA GLY A 29 29.25 -26.68 8.06
C GLY A 29 28.86 -25.20 8.00
N TYR A 30 28.27 -24.66 9.03
CA TYR A 30 27.92 -23.24 9.09
C TYR A 30 29.02 -22.45 9.82
N THR A 31 29.27 -21.22 9.40
CA THR A 31 30.15 -20.32 10.17
C THR A 31 29.35 -19.66 11.29
N ALA A 32 29.66 -20.03 12.52
CA ALA A 32 28.92 -19.55 13.67
C ALA A 32 29.83 -18.92 14.72
N THR A 33 29.30 -17.93 15.46
CA THR A 33 30.03 -17.18 16.48
C THR A 33 29.09 -16.83 17.65
N CYS A 34 29.71 -16.44 18.76
CA CYS A 34 29.02 -15.85 19.92
C CYS A 34 29.96 -14.86 20.60
N THR A 35 29.51 -14.22 21.65
CA THR A 35 30.41 -13.46 22.53
C THR A 35 31.10 -14.44 23.50
N ILE A 36 32.42 -14.33 23.62
CA ILE A 36 33.20 -15.19 24.51
C ILE A 36 32.66 -15.03 25.94
N GLY A 37 32.42 -16.15 26.61
CA GLY A 37 31.83 -16.20 27.94
C GLY A 37 30.30 -16.22 27.98
N GLY A 38 29.68 -16.32 26.78
CA GLY A 38 28.25 -16.53 26.64
C GLY A 38 27.38 -15.30 26.88
N ALA A 39 26.07 -15.55 26.87
CA ALA A 39 25.03 -14.49 26.94
C ALA A 39 25.13 -13.57 28.16
N GLY A 40 25.55 -14.10 29.29
CA GLY A 40 25.64 -13.32 30.53
C GLY A 40 26.69 -12.21 30.53
N MET A 41 27.66 -12.28 29.65
CA MET A 41 28.74 -11.30 29.57
C MET A 41 28.38 -10.06 28.75
N LEU A 42 27.47 -10.18 27.80
CA LEU A 42 27.07 -9.08 26.94
C LEU A 42 25.78 -8.41 27.45
N SER A 43 25.87 -7.16 27.77
CA SER A 43 24.76 -6.35 28.27
C SER A 43 24.92 -4.91 27.80
N ARG A 44 23.90 -4.06 28.01
CA ARG A 44 24.00 -2.63 27.70
C ARG A 44 25.18 -1.95 28.42
N ASN A 45 25.55 -2.44 29.61
CA ASN A 45 26.64 -1.85 30.40
C ASN A 45 28.03 -2.38 30.03
N THR A 46 28.11 -3.50 29.30
CA THR A 46 29.37 -4.13 28.92
C THR A 46 29.61 -4.19 27.41
N LYS A 47 28.65 -3.73 26.63
CA LYS A 47 28.70 -3.87 25.14
C LYS A 47 29.96 -3.26 24.51
N ASP A 48 30.48 -2.18 25.09
CA ASP A 48 31.67 -1.48 24.60
C ASP A 48 32.98 -2.25 24.80
N LYS A 49 32.93 -3.37 25.55
CA LYS A 49 34.09 -4.24 25.79
C LYS A 49 34.25 -5.31 24.70
N PHE A 50 33.29 -5.41 23.80
CA PHE A 50 33.27 -6.44 22.75
C PHE A 50 33.55 -5.86 21.36
N ASP A 51 34.47 -6.47 20.67
CA ASP A 51 34.83 -6.06 19.29
C ASP A 51 33.99 -6.84 18.28
N PHE A 52 33.12 -6.11 17.58
CA PHE A 52 32.28 -6.64 16.50
C PHE A 52 32.84 -6.26 15.11
N SER A 53 34.00 -5.59 15.04
CA SER A 53 34.60 -5.19 13.76
C SER A 53 34.84 -6.37 12.79
N PRO A 54 35.06 -7.63 13.24
CA PRO A 54 35.16 -8.75 12.32
C PRO A 54 33.90 -9.01 11.47
N LEU A 55 32.76 -8.42 11.85
CA LEU A 55 31.51 -8.56 11.08
C LEU A 55 31.37 -7.51 9.97
N GLN A 56 32.33 -6.59 9.85
CA GLN A 56 32.27 -5.54 8.84
C GLN A 56 32.15 -6.14 7.43
N GLY A 57 31.14 -5.68 6.66
CA GLY A 57 30.89 -6.10 5.29
C GLY A 57 30.27 -7.49 5.16
N ARG A 58 29.97 -8.20 6.24
CA ARG A 58 29.46 -9.57 6.23
C ARG A 58 27.94 -9.61 6.48
N GLU A 59 27.32 -10.68 6.07
CA GLU A 59 25.89 -10.95 6.36
C GLU A 59 25.82 -11.65 7.73
N LEU A 60 25.10 -11.04 8.66
CA LEU A 60 24.91 -11.60 10.00
C LEU A 60 23.49 -12.15 10.15
N ILE A 61 23.40 -13.39 10.58
CA ILE A 61 22.14 -14.02 11.00
C ILE A 61 22.19 -14.15 12.53
N ILE A 62 21.22 -13.55 13.22
CA ILE A 62 21.14 -13.65 14.68
C ILE A 62 20.08 -14.68 15.03
N TRP A 63 20.49 -15.76 15.70
CA TRP A 63 19.62 -16.83 16.16
C TRP A 63 19.49 -16.73 17.69
N PRO A 64 18.45 -16.03 18.20
CA PRO A 64 18.28 -15.92 19.65
C PRO A 64 17.67 -17.17 20.25
N ASP A 65 17.95 -17.41 21.53
CA ASP A 65 17.18 -18.39 22.31
C ASP A 65 15.70 -17.97 22.33
N ASN A 66 14.81 -18.96 22.40
CA ASN A 66 13.36 -18.72 22.37
C ASN A 66 12.85 -18.23 23.73
N ASP A 67 13.32 -17.05 24.15
CA ASP A 67 12.80 -16.39 25.36
C ASP A 67 13.04 -14.87 25.32
N ASP A 68 12.53 -14.16 26.30
CA ASP A 68 12.63 -12.70 26.34
C ASP A 68 14.07 -12.19 26.59
N ALA A 69 14.88 -12.98 27.28
CA ALA A 69 16.30 -12.63 27.50
C ALA A 69 17.06 -12.73 26.17
N GLY A 70 16.84 -13.81 25.42
CA GLY A 70 17.42 -14.00 24.09
C GLY A 70 17.03 -12.88 23.13
N LYS A 71 15.75 -12.50 23.10
CA LYS A 71 15.29 -11.38 22.27
C LYS A 71 15.95 -10.06 22.64
N LYS A 72 16.14 -9.79 23.93
CA LYS A 72 16.82 -8.56 24.38
C LYS A 72 18.29 -8.57 23.98
N LEU A 73 18.96 -9.70 24.17
CA LEU A 73 20.37 -9.85 23.80
C LEU A 73 20.55 -9.69 22.29
N ALA A 74 19.68 -10.32 21.48
CA ALA A 74 19.70 -10.21 20.03
C ALA A 74 19.65 -8.75 19.56
N ARG A 75 18.86 -7.91 20.22
CA ARG A 75 18.77 -6.47 19.89
C ARG A 75 20.09 -5.74 20.18
N ILE A 76 20.80 -6.11 21.25
CA ILE A 76 22.13 -5.53 21.55
C ILE A 76 23.12 -5.94 20.48
N VAL A 77 23.11 -7.22 20.08
CA VAL A 77 23.98 -7.75 19.03
C VAL A 77 23.68 -7.07 17.70
N GLN A 78 22.40 -6.87 17.37
CA GLN A 78 21.99 -6.15 16.18
C GLN A 78 22.57 -4.74 16.14
N GLU A 79 22.48 -4.01 17.26
CA GLU A 79 23.04 -2.65 17.40
C GLU A 79 24.56 -2.67 17.18
N LEU A 80 25.27 -3.59 17.84
CA LEU A 80 26.73 -3.68 17.74
C LEU A 80 27.19 -4.06 16.33
N ALA A 81 26.53 -5.01 15.69
CA ALA A 81 26.83 -5.43 14.32
C ALA A 81 26.55 -4.30 13.32
N GLN A 82 25.47 -3.55 13.55
CA GLN A 82 25.15 -2.39 12.73
C GLN A 82 26.24 -1.33 12.82
N ASN A 83 26.70 -1.03 14.05
CA ASN A 83 27.78 -0.06 14.27
C ASN A 83 29.12 -0.55 13.71
N ALA A 84 29.34 -1.85 13.69
CA ALA A 84 30.53 -2.46 13.10
C ALA A 84 30.52 -2.49 11.57
N GLY A 85 29.39 -2.14 10.94
CA GLY A 85 29.29 -2.08 9.49
C GLY A 85 28.97 -3.42 8.82
N ALA A 86 28.20 -4.28 9.49
CA ALA A 86 27.69 -5.50 8.85
C ALA A 86 26.88 -5.16 7.59
N LYS A 87 26.97 -5.98 6.55
CA LYS A 87 26.30 -5.78 5.25
C LYS A 87 24.78 -5.90 5.37
N SER A 88 24.34 -6.91 6.10
CA SER A 88 22.92 -7.11 6.42
C SER A 88 22.80 -7.87 7.73
N ILE A 89 21.66 -7.73 8.40
CA ILE A 89 21.39 -8.42 9.67
C ILE A 89 20.00 -9.06 9.56
N THR A 90 19.96 -10.39 9.66
CA THR A 90 18.72 -11.16 9.69
C THR A 90 18.46 -11.61 11.12
N MET A 91 17.30 -11.26 11.67
CA MET A 91 16.87 -11.72 12.99
C MET A 91 15.96 -12.93 12.81
N LEU A 92 16.38 -14.11 13.25
CA LEU A 92 15.56 -15.30 13.16
C LEU A 92 14.39 -15.24 14.15
N VAL A 93 13.26 -15.74 13.73
CA VAL A 93 12.07 -15.89 14.57
C VAL A 93 11.88 -17.38 14.85
N PRO A 94 12.06 -17.83 16.12
CA PRO A 94 11.85 -19.26 16.42
C PRO A 94 10.46 -19.73 16.02
N PRO A 95 10.32 -20.96 15.48
CA PRO A 95 9.02 -21.45 15.02
C PRO A 95 8.00 -21.55 16.17
N LYS A 96 6.73 -21.31 15.84
CA LYS A 96 5.63 -21.44 16.81
C LYS A 96 5.61 -22.85 17.39
N GLY A 97 5.40 -22.94 18.70
CA GLY A 97 5.33 -24.22 19.40
C GLY A 97 6.65 -24.75 19.95
N LYS A 98 7.78 -24.11 19.64
CA LYS A 98 9.07 -24.53 20.23
C LYS A 98 9.12 -24.13 21.71
N PRO A 99 9.75 -24.96 22.56
CA PRO A 99 9.79 -24.68 24.00
C PRO A 99 10.59 -23.43 24.34
N LYS A 100 10.37 -22.89 25.55
CA LYS A 100 11.15 -21.78 26.07
C LYS A 100 12.64 -22.18 26.11
N LYS A 101 13.50 -21.27 25.70
CA LYS A 101 14.96 -21.42 25.59
C LYS A 101 15.43 -22.33 24.45
N TRP A 102 14.53 -22.77 23.57
CA TRP A 102 14.93 -23.53 22.40
C TRP A 102 15.99 -22.74 21.62
N ASP A 103 17.10 -23.41 21.30
CA ASP A 103 18.26 -22.81 20.68
C ASP A 103 18.78 -23.61 19.47
N ALA A 104 19.91 -23.22 18.92
CA ALA A 104 20.50 -23.87 17.74
C ALA A 104 21.00 -25.31 18.03
N ALA A 105 21.47 -25.56 19.26
CA ALA A 105 21.91 -26.92 19.64
C ALA A 105 20.71 -27.86 19.76
N ASP A 106 19.60 -27.39 20.36
CA ASP A 106 18.34 -28.14 20.43
C ASP A 106 17.83 -28.45 19.02
N ALA A 107 17.87 -27.49 18.11
CA ALA A 107 17.46 -27.67 16.72
C ALA A 107 18.25 -28.79 16.04
N ILE A 108 19.56 -28.83 16.26
CA ILE A 108 20.43 -29.86 15.70
C ILE A 108 20.09 -31.23 16.30
N GLU A 109 19.94 -31.28 17.64
CA GLU A 109 19.67 -32.52 18.37
C GLU A 109 18.35 -33.16 17.92
N GLU A 110 17.33 -32.36 17.61
CA GLU A 110 16.03 -32.88 17.15
C GLU A 110 15.95 -33.10 15.61
N GLY A 111 17.03 -32.87 14.87
CA GLY A 111 17.07 -33.05 13.40
C GLY A 111 16.26 -32.01 12.64
N PHE A 112 16.16 -30.79 13.14
CA PHE A 112 15.40 -29.69 12.53
C PHE A 112 16.07 -29.24 11.22
N ASP A 113 15.28 -28.87 10.22
CA ASP A 113 15.79 -28.40 8.92
C ASP A 113 16.35 -26.98 9.03
N ILE A 114 17.62 -26.90 9.43
CA ILE A 114 18.34 -25.64 9.64
C ILE A 114 18.45 -24.85 8.34
N SER A 115 18.74 -25.52 7.22
CA SER A 115 18.91 -24.84 5.94
C SER A 115 17.65 -24.10 5.51
N ASN A 116 16.51 -24.76 5.59
CA ASN A 116 15.23 -24.15 5.28
C ASN A 116 14.90 -23.02 6.26
N PHE A 117 15.15 -23.24 7.55
CA PHE A 117 14.89 -22.22 8.58
C PHE A 117 15.73 -20.95 8.37
N LEU A 118 17.02 -21.06 8.12
CA LEU A 118 17.89 -19.90 7.90
C LEU A 118 17.47 -19.05 6.69
N ASN A 119 16.76 -19.64 5.73
CA ASN A 119 16.36 -18.97 4.50
C ASN A 119 14.87 -18.66 4.43
N ALA A 120 14.14 -18.87 5.53
CA ALA A 120 12.71 -18.65 5.56
C ALA A 120 12.34 -17.17 5.35
N PRO A 121 11.33 -16.86 4.52
CA PRO A 121 10.96 -15.47 4.23
C PRO A 121 10.35 -14.72 5.42
N THR A 122 9.96 -15.44 6.46
CA THR A 122 9.42 -14.85 7.69
C THR A 122 10.46 -14.12 8.54
N HIS A 123 11.75 -14.30 8.25
CA HIS A 123 12.80 -13.65 9.05
C HIS A 123 13.00 -12.20 8.60
N LYS A 124 13.15 -11.30 9.58
CA LYS A 124 13.34 -9.87 9.32
C LYS A 124 14.79 -9.58 8.94
N VAL A 125 15.01 -9.13 7.72
CA VAL A 125 16.34 -8.74 7.22
C VAL A 125 16.48 -7.22 7.30
N LYS A 126 17.43 -6.74 8.09
CA LYS A 126 17.78 -5.33 8.16
C LYS A 126 19.07 -5.10 7.38
N LYS A 127 18.97 -4.43 6.24
CA LYS A 127 20.15 -4.01 5.48
C LYS A 127 20.83 -2.85 6.19
N VAL A 128 22.14 -2.95 6.38
CA VAL A 128 22.93 -1.87 6.97
C VAL A 128 23.44 -0.95 5.88
N LEU A 129 23.12 0.33 5.99
CA LEU A 129 23.54 1.32 4.99
C LEU A 129 25.07 1.45 5.00
N SER A 130 25.68 1.24 3.85
CA SER A 130 27.12 1.47 3.64
C SER A 130 27.34 2.04 2.24
N LEU A 131 27.99 3.18 2.17
CA LEU A 131 28.31 3.82 0.88
C LEU A 131 29.33 2.99 0.06
N LYS A 132 30.03 2.05 0.71
CA LYS A 132 30.97 1.13 0.04
C LYS A 132 30.26 -0.07 -0.59
N ASN A 133 28.97 -0.24 -0.35
CA ASN A 133 28.20 -1.36 -0.90
C ASN A 133 28.02 -1.18 -2.41
N GLN A 134 28.63 -2.07 -3.21
CA GLN A 134 28.55 -1.98 -4.67
C GLN A 134 27.14 -2.14 -5.20
N ASN A 135 26.25 -2.79 -4.44
CA ASN A 135 24.83 -2.92 -4.83
C ASN A 135 24.07 -1.58 -4.83
N LEU A 136 24.72 -0.47 -4.39
CA LEU A 136 24.14 0.87 -4.48
C LEU A 136 24.63 1.64 -5.72
N LEU A 137 25.55 1.07 -6.49
CA LEU A 137 26.05 1.72 -7.71
C LEU A 137 24.95 1.72 -8.79
N ILE A 138 24.74 2.88 -9.40
CA ILE A 138 23.70 3.08 -10.43
C ILE A 138 23.90 2.10 -11.62
N SER A 139 25.15 1.81 -11.94
CA SER A 139 25.50 0.88 -13.04
C SER A 139 25.16 -0.59 -12.75
N GLN A 140 24.87 -0.92 -11.50
CA GLN A 140 24.55 -2.30 -11.08
C GLN A 140 23.12 -2.44 -10.56
N GLN A 141 22.61 -1.39 -9.88
CA GLN A 141 21.30 -1.43 -9.21
C GLN A 141 20.14 -1.09 -10.16
N PHE A 142 20.35 -0.11 -11.05
CA PHE A 142 19.27 0.48 -11.84
C PHE A 142 19.42 0.12 -13.32
N VAL A 143 19.42 -1.19 -13.62
CA VAL A 143 19.58 -1.73 -14.97
C VAL A 143 18.24 -2.33 -15.47
N GLY A 144 18.06 -2.33 -16.78
CA GLY A 144 16.85 -2.84 -17.41
C GLY A 144 15.74 -1.79 -17.45
N SER A 145 14.52 -2.23 -17.72
CA SER A 145 13.33 -1.33 -17.76
C SER A 145 12.95 -0.88 -16.37
N ALA A 146 12.68 0.40 -16.21
CA ALA A 146 12.21 0.95 -14.94
C ALA A 146 10.83 0.36 -14.58
N PRO A 147 10.58 0.01 -13.32
CA PRO A 147 9.26 -0.47 -12.91
C PRO A 147 8.21 0.63 -13.06
N GLU A 148 7.02 0.26 -13.48
CA GLU A 148 5.90 1.20 -13.58
C GLU A 148 5.40 1.60 -12.20
N GLN A 149 4.90 2.84 -12.10
CA GLN A 149 4.25 3.32 -10.88
C GLN A 149 2.96 2.53 -10.64
N LYS A 150 2.89 1.84 -9.53
CA LYS A 150 1.68 1.12 -9.12
C LYS A 150 0.74 2.06 -8.37
N PHE A 151 -0.55 1.84 -8.53
CA PHE A 151 -1.60 2.62 -7.87
C PHE A 151 -2.51 1.71 -7.05
N LEU A 152 -2.90 2.15 -5.87
CA LEU A 152 -4.00 1.53 -5.12
C LEU A 152 -5.33 1.86 -5.83
N ILE A 153 -5.49 3.12 -6.22
CA ILE A 153 -6.62 3.60 -7.01
C ILE A 153 -6.06 4.21 -8.29
N GLY A 154 -6.46 3.68 -9.43
CA GLY A 154 -5.90 4.03 -10.75
C GLY A 154 -5.81 5.53 -10.99
N ASP A 155 -4.64 6.00 -11.34
CA ASP A 155 -4.28 7.40 -11.66
C ASP A 155 -4.55 8.38 -10.50
N THR A 156 -4.95 7.91 -9.29
CA THR A 156 -5.35 8.80 -8.19
C THR A 156 -4.50 8.59 -6.94
N ILE A 157 -4.52 7.39 -6.35
CA ILE A 157 -3.80 7.10 -5.10
C ILE A 157 -2.70 6.07 -5.38
N PRO A 158 -1.43 6.43 -5.24
CA PRO A 158 -0.34 5.47 -5.48
C PRO A 158 -0.31 4.37 -4.41
N LEU A 159 0.17 3.19 -4.82
CA LEU A 159 0.39 2.05 -3.92
C LEU A 159 1.73 2.20 -3.20
N GLY A 160 1.80 1.75 -1.96
CA GLY A 160 3.06 1.61 -1.22
C GLY A 160 3.66 2.93 -0.73
N VAL A 161 2.84 3.94 -0.52
CA VAL A 161 3.31 5.26 -0.03
C VAL A 161 2.35 5.82 1.02
N PRO A 162 2.83 6.72 1.90
CA PRO A 162 1.93 7.44 2.79
C PRO A 162 1.10 8.46 2.02
N VAL A 163 -0.19 8.55 2.39
CA VAL A 163 -1.17 9.44 1.76
C VAL A 163 -1.94 10.19 2.85
N VAL A 164 -2.08 11.51 2.71
CA VAL A 164 -2.99 12.29 3.53
C VAL A 164 -4.34 12.39 2.82
N PHE A 165 -5.41 11.97 3.49
CA PHE A 165 -6.77 12.24 3.05
C PHE A 165 -7.37 13.34 3.92
N ALA A 166 -7.59 14.50 3.34
CA ALA A 166 -8.00 15.69 4.07
C ALA A 166 -9.42 16.13 3.71
N ALA A 167 -10.20 16.48 4.73
CA ALA A 167 -11.52 17.08 4.51
C ALA A 167 -11.98 17.81 5.79
N ALA A 168 -12.92 18.72 5.66
CA ALA A 168 -13.52 19.39 6.80
C ALA A 168 -14.27 18.38 7.70
N GLY A 169 -14.54 18.75 8.91
CA GLY A 169 -15.38 17.94 9.79
C GLY A 169 -16.74 17.70 9.13
N ASP A 170 -17.33 16.55 9.39
CA ASP A 170 -18.65 16.15 8.89
C ASP A 170 -18.72 15.97 7.35
N SER A 171 -17.57 15.86 6.69
CA SER A 171 -17.52 15.68 5.23
C SER A 171 -17.64 14.21 4.79
N GLY A 172 -17.67 13.25 5.72
CA GLY A 172 -17.82 11.84 5.38
C GLY A 172 -16.51 11.10 5.13
N LYS A 173 -15.37 11.58 5.66
CA LYS A 173 -14.06 10.93 5.54
C LYS A 173 -14.09 9.44 5.92
N GLY A 174 -14.61 9.15 7.13
CA GLY A 174 -14.67 7.77 7.62
C GLY A 174 -15.49 6.85 6.73
N MET A 175 -16.60 7.34 6.15
CA MET A 175 -17.37 6.54 5.19
C MET A 175 -16.58 6.26 3.90
N MET A 176 -15.85 7.26 3.38
CA MET A 176 -15.05 7.07 2.16
C MET A 176 -13.91 6.09 2.38
N THR A 177 -13.23 6.17 3.53
CA THR A 177 -12.12 5.25 3.81
C THR A 177 -12.60 3.85 4.18
N LEU A 178 -13.78 3.74 4.83
CA LEU A 178 -14.40 2.44 5.09
C LEU A 178 -14.81 1.77 3.76
N ASP A 179 -15.47 2.51 2.87
CA ASP A 179 -15.82 2.03 1.53
C ASP A 179 -14.58 1.59 0.74
N LEU A 180 -13.51 2.40 0.79
CA LEU A 180 -12.25 2.05 0.12
C LEU A 180 -11.66 0.74 0.67
N ALA A 181 -11.60 0.61 2.00
CA ALA A 181 -11.02 -0.59 2.63
C ALA A 181 -11.82 -1.85 2.25
N MET A 182 -13.16 -1.75 2.25
CA MET A 182 -14.02 -2.85 1.82
C MET A 182 -13.78 -3.21 0.35
N LYS A 183 -13.64 -2.22 -0.53
CA LYS A 183 -13.38 -2.44 -1.97
C LYS A 183 -11.99 -3.04 -2.24
N VAL A 184 -10.97 -2.58 -1.51
CA VAL A 184 -9.61 -3.15 -1.61
C VAL A 184 -9.63 -4.62 -1.21
N ALA A 185 -10.32 -4.97 -0.12
CA ALA A 185 -10.41 -6.34 0.36
C ALA A 185 -11.31 -7.22 -0.50
N SER A 186 -12.29 -6.64 -1.21
CA SER A 186 -13.27 -7.42 -1.99
C SER A 186 -12.64 -8.23 -3.12
N GLY A 187 -11.56 -7.73 -3.74
CA GLY A 187 -10.95 -8.34 -4.92
C GLY A 187 -11.67 -8.01 -6.23
N ASP A 188 -12.69 -7.14 -6.21
CA ASP A 188 -13.47 -6.79 -7.40
C ASP A 188 -12.87 -5.56 -8.10
N GLY A 189 -12.17 -5.78 -9.20
CA GLY A 189 -11.45 -4.75 -9.94
C GLY A 189 -12.33 -3.74 -10.71
N MET A 190 -13.65 -3.90 -10.69
CA MET A 190 -14.57 -2.99 -11.37
C MET A 190 -15.12 -1.90 -10.45
N GLN A 191 -14.72 -1.88 -9.19
CA GLN A 191 -15.21 -0.90 -8.22
C GLN A 191 -14.36 0.37 -8.26
N SER A 192 -15.03 1.52 -8.08
CA SER A 192 -14.34 2.83 -8.07
C SER A 192 -14.39 3.46 -6.68
N SER A 193 -13.35 4.23 -6.36
CA SER A 193 -13.26 5.02 -5.15
C SER A 193 -12.30 6.19 -5.40
N PHE A 194 -12.49 7.31 -4.72
CA PHE A 194 -11.61 8.49 -4.83
C PHE A 194 -11.37 8.94 -6.29
N GLY A 195 -12.35 8.75 -7.16
CA GLY A 195 -12.28 9.20 -8.54
C GLY A 195 -11.55 8.29 -9.51
N GLY A 196 -11.17 7.07 -9.09
CA GLY A 196 -10.52 6.08 -9.94
C GLY A 196 -10.99 4.66 -9.66
N LEU A 197 -10.60 3.71 -10.48
CA LEU A 197 -10.87 2.28 -10.22
C LEU A 197 -9.87 1.74 -9.16
N VAL A 198 -10.34 0.87 -8.29
CA VAL A 198 -9.45 0.13 -7.39
C VAL A 198 -8.55 -0.76 -8.24
N ALA A 199 -7.27 -0.46 -8.25
CA ALA A 199 -6.30 -1.07 -9.18
C ALA A 199 -5.45 -2.17 -8.51
N ASN A 200 -5.37 -2.16 -7.18
CA ASN A 200 -4.68 -3.20 -6.43
C ASN A 200 -5.54 -3.62 -5.24
N HIS A 201 -5.59 -4.91 -5.01
CA HIS A 201 -6.38 -5.55 -3.98
C HIS A 201 -5.47 -6.27 -2.97
N GLY A 202 -5.97 -6.48 -1.78
CA GLY A 202 -5.23 -7.12 -0.70
C GLY A 202 -5.90 -6.84 0.64
N THR A 203 -5.29 -7.33 1.69
CA THR A 203 -5.76 -7.09 3.06
C THR A 203 -5.76 -5.59 3.36
N SER A 204 -6.83 -5.11 3.97
CA SER A 204 -6.98 -3.72 4.41
C SER A 204 -7.17 -3.64 5.91
N ILE A 205 -6.58 -2.62 6.54
CA ILE A 205 -6.69 -2.39 7.99
C ILE A 205 -7.21 -0.98 8.22
N ILE A 206 -8.17 -0.82 9.14
CA ILE A 206 -8.60 0.50 9.63
C ILE A 206 -8.40 0.56 11.15
N LEU A 207 -7.61 1.52 11.61
CA LEU A 207 -7.51 1.88 13.02
C LEU A 207 -8.48 3.04 13.25
N SER A 208 -9.63 2.76 13.87
CA SER A 208 -10.67 3.76 14.11
C SER A 208 -10.65 4.22 15.56
N ALA A 209 -10.34 5.50 15.77
CA ALA A 209 -10.26 6.07 17.12
C ALA A 209 -11.56 6.69 17.60
N GLU A 210 -12.48 7.03 16.71
CA GLU A 210 -13.71 7.75 17.06
C GLU A 210 -14.95 6.88 17.06
N ASP A 211 -15.06 5.95 16.11
CA ASP A 211 -16.25 5.12 15.95
C ASP A 211 -16.15 3.83 16.77
N ASP A 212 -17.23 3.51 17.49
CA ASP A 212 -17.33 2.23 18.20
C ASP A 212 -17.81 1.11 17.25
N LYS A 213 -17.78 -0.10 17.76
CA LYS A 213 -18.17 -1.31 17.01
C LYS A 213 -19.58 -1.21 16.42
N ASP A 214 -20.52 -0.64 17.16
CA ASP A 214 -21.91 -0.55 16.72
C ASP A 214 -22.08 0.47 15.59
N GLU A 215 -21.39 1.61 15.67
CA GLU A 215 -21.42 2.61 14.60
C GLU A 215 -20.75 2.06 13.32
N ILE A 216 -19.63 1.40 13.47
CA ILE A 216 -18.95 0.75 12.34
C ILE A 216 -19.91 -0.29 11.70
N HIS A 217 -20.58 -1.11 12.51
CA HIS A 217 -21.55 -2.10 12.00
C HIS A 217 -22.70 -1.43 11.23
N ARG A 218 -23.25 -0.32 11.77
CA ARG A 218 -24.30 0.43 11.08
C ARG A 218 -23.82 0.96 9.72
N ARG A 219 -22.57 1.46 9.64
CA ARG A 219 -22.00 1.97 8.39
C ARG A 219 -21.77 0.85 7.38
N ILE A 220 -21.20 -0.27 7.81
CA ILE A 220 -20.97 -1.45 6.95
C ILE A 220 -22.31 -1.95 6.40
N SER A 221 -23.35 -2.05 7.25
CA SER A 221 -24.66 -2.55 6.82
C SER A 221 -25.30 -1.65 5.74
N ARG A 222 -25.04 -0.34 5.80
CA ARG A 222 -25.50 0.59 4.75
C ARG A 222 -24.70 0.46 3.45
N LEU A 223 -23.38 0.22 3.54
CA LEU A 223 -22.51 0.06 2.36
C LEU A 223 -22.69 -1.31 1.69
N ASP A 224 -22.98 -2.33 2.49
CA ASP A 224 -23.08 -3.71 2.02
C ASP A 224 -24.32 -4.39 2.60
N PRO A 225 -25.52 -3.97 2.16
CA PRO A 225 -26.78 -4.54 2.67
C PRO A 225 -27.00 -6.01 2.27
N LEU A 226 -26.27 -6.50 1.27
CA LEU A 226 -26.40 -7.86 0.78
C LEU A 226 -25.35 -8.81 1.38
N ASN A 227 -24.55 -8.31 2.33
CA ASN A 227 -23.51 -9.08 3.04
C ASN A 227 -22.49 -9.73 2.08
N LYS A 228 -22.14 -9.04 1.00
CA LYS A 228 -21.13 -9.52 0.03
C LYS A 228 -19.75 -9.71 0.67
N ARG A 229 -19.49 -8.98 1.77
CA ARG A 229 -18.24 -9.07 2.53
C ARG A 229 -17.91 -10.49 3.01
N SER A 230 -18.91 -11.36 3.14
CA SER A 230 -18.68 -12.75 3.50
C SER A 230 -17.92 -13.54 2.43
N GLY A 231 -17.83 -12.99 1.20
CA GLY A 231 -17.13 -13.61 0.08
C GLY A 231 -15.94 -12.80 -0.43
N TYR A 232 -15.41 -11.89 0.37
CA TYR A 232 -14.23 -11.10 -0.04
C TYR A 232 -13.01 -12.00 -0.24
N SER A 233 -12.15 -11.63 -1.17
CA SER A 233 -10.94 -12.38 -1.50
C SER A 233 -9.80 -12.16 -0.51
N HIS A 234 -9.86 -11.06 0.25
CA HIS A 234 -8.84 -10.65 1.23
C HIS A 234 -9.50 -10.20 2.52
N ASP A 235 -8.74 -10.11 3.59
CA ASP A 235 -9.26 -9.66 4.88
C ASP A 235 -9.48 -8.15 4.94
N CYS A 236 -10.57 -7.73 5.54
CA CYS A 236 -10.83 -6.33 5.89
C CYS A 236 -10.90 -6.24 7.41
N ILE A 237 -9.81 -5.80 8.02
CA ILE A 237 -9.63 -5.77 9.48
C ILE A 237 -9.95 -4.37 9.98
N ILE A 238 -10.99 -4.23 10.79
CA ILE A 238 -11.37 -2.93 11.36
C ILE A 238 -11.23 -3.01 12.88
N VAL A 239 -10.41 -2.12 13.44
CA VAL A 239 -10.12 -2.08 14.88
C VAL A 239 -10.87 -0.89 15.48
N PRO A 240 -12.03 -1.12 16.12
CA PRO A 240 -12.75 -0.04 16.83
C PRO A 240 -12.10 0.19 18.18
N LEU A 241 -11.10 1.07 18.23
CA LEU A 241 -10.26 1.27 19.42
C LEU A 241 -11.03 1.61 20.67
N PRO A 242 -12.18 2.35 20.63
CA PRO A 242 -12.99 2.52 21.83
C PRO A 242 -13.44 1.21 22.50
N ASN A 243 -13.57 0.12 21.72
CA ASN A 243 -13.97 -1.20 22.25
C ASN A 243 -12.77 -2.12 22.51
N GLU A 244 -11.59 -1.79 21.99
CA GLU A 244 -10.39 -2.66 22.00
C GLU A 244 -9.28 -2.12 22.90
N GLY A 245 -9.64 -1.58 24.05
CA GLY A 245 -8.69 -1.09 25.06
C GLY A 245 -8.37 0.39 25.00
N GLY A 246 -8.96 1.10 24.07
CA GLY A 246 -8.81 2.55 23.93
C GLY A 246 -7.77 2.96 22.89
N VAL A 247 -7.73 4.25 22.62
CA VAL A 247 -6.81 4.82 21.63
C VAL A 247 -5.40 4.89 22.23
N PHE A 248 -4.41 4.48 21.48
CA PHE A 248 -2.99 4.58 21.83
C PHE A 248 -2.28 5.54 20.86
N PRO A 249 -1.25 6.25 21.30
CA PRO A 249 -0.50 7.09 20.36
C PRO A 249 0.37 6.24 19.43
N ILE A 250 0.38 6.57 18.13
CA ILE A 250 1.37 6.03 17.19
C ILE A 250 2.73 6.67 17.50
N MET A 251 2.71 7.99 17.73
CA MET A 251 3.91 8.76 18.06
C MET A 251 3.69 9.60 19.32
N MET A 252 4.65 9.56 20.21
CA MET A 252 4.62 10.28 21.48
C MET A 252 5.95 11.01 21.72
N LYS A 253 5.93 12.00 22.59
CA LYS A 253 7.12 12.74 22.96
C LYS A 253 7.67 12.17 24.29
N VAL A 254 8.89 11.67 24.25
CA VAL A 254 9.61 11.14 25.41
C VAL A 254 10.92 11.90 25.53
N ASP A 255 11.11 12.60 26.63
CA ASP A 255 12.33 13.42 26.88
C ASP A 255 12.66 14.32 25.68
N ASN A 256 11.66 15.03 25.18
CA ASN A 256 11.74 15.92 24.01
C ASN A 256 12.10 15.23 22.67
N THR A 257 12.02 13.91 22.61
CA THR A 257 12.29 13.17 21.36
C THR A 257 11.02 12.45 20.86
N UNK A 258 10.37 12.32 19.73
CA UNK A 258 9.45 11.73 19.18
C UNK A 258 9.75 10.39 19.14
N ALA A 259 9.19 9.67 19.57
CA ALA A 259 9.35 8.21 19.65
C ALA A 259 8.06 7.50 19.27
N THR A 260 8.17 6.34 18.65
CA THR A 260 7.04 5.43 18.39
C THR A 260 6.60 4.76 19.69
N SER A 261 5.30 4.65 19.93
CA SER A 261 4.82 4.01 21.15
C SER A 261 5.08 2.49 21.12
N PRO A 262 5.23 1.85 22.30
CA PRO A 262 5.36 0.39 22.36
C PRO A 262 4.15 -0.35 21.77
N GLU A 263 2.95 0.20 21.96
CA GLU A 263 1.69 -0.35 21.43
C GLU A 263 1.72 -0.38 19.91
N PHE A 264 2.17 0.69 19.34
CA PHE A 264 2.27 0.77 17.88
C PHE A 264 3.42 -0.07 17.32
N UNK A 265 4.32 -0.12 17.91
CA UNK A 265 5.31 -0.91 17.54
C UNK A 265 4.88 -2.23 17.36
N LYS A 266 4.19 -2.89 18.29
CA LYS A 266 3.55 -4.21 18.15
C LYS A 266 2.62 -4.29 16.90
N UNK A 267 1.95 -3.24 16.60
CA UNK A 267 1.14 -3.13 15.55
C UNK A 267 1.76 -3.10 14.29
N UNK A 268 2.86 -2.70 14.26
CA UNK A 268 3.58 -2.65 13.20
C UNK A 268 4.08 -3.91 12.92
N GLU A 269 4.63 -4.71 13.90
CA GLU A 269 5.11 -6.09 13.77
C GLU A 269 4.04 -7.01 13.18
N GLU A 270 2.83 -6.94 13.68
CA GLU A 270 1.72 -7.74 13.17
C GLU A 270 1.37 -7.40 11.71
N MET A 271 1.42 -6.13 11.33
CA MET A 271 1.21 -5.71 9.93
C MET A 271 2.25 -6.32 9.00
N LEU A 272 3.49 -6.46 9.46
CA LEU A 272 4.58 -7.03 8.66
C LEU A 272 4.41 -8.54 8.42
N GLU A 273 3.57 -9.21 9.20
CA GLU A 273 3.26 -10.63 9.01
C GLU A 273 2.16 -10.86 7.94
N ILE A 274 1.49 -9.79 7.50
CA ILE A 274 0.42 -9.87 6.49
C ILE A 274 1.05 -9.71 5.10
N GLU A 275 1.13 -10.82 4.35
CA GLU A 275 1.84 -10.85 3.06
C GLU A 275 1.18 -10.01 1.97
N ASP A 276 -0.14 -9.90 2.00
CA ASP A 276 -0.93 -9.19 0.98
C ASP A 276 -1.49 -7.86 1.46
N LEU A 277 -0.87 -7.23 2.46
CA LEU A 277 -1.35 -5.96 3.01
C LEU A 277 -1.27 -4.87 1.92
N ALA A 278 -2.41 -4.28 1.57
CA ALA A 278 -2.50 -3.26 0.52
C ALA A 278 -2.84 -1.87 1.05
N LEU A 279 -3.58 -1.80 2.18
CA LEU A 279 -4.07 -0.52 2.72
C LEU A 279 -4.08 -0.53 4.24
N VAL A 280 -3.55 0.53 4.84
CA VAL A 280 -3.73 0.83 6.27
C VAL A 280 -4.36 2.22 6.38
N VAL A 281 -5.48 2.34 7.07
CA VAL A 281 -6.16 3.63 7.33
C VAL A 281 -6.01 3.99 8.81
N ILE A 282 -5.62 5.22 9.08
CA ILE A 282 -5.50 5.80 10.43
C ILE A 282 -6.56 6.91 10.52
N ASP A 283 -7.58 6.74 11.35
CA ASP A 283 -8.75 7.65 11.38
C ASP A 283 -9.14 8.06 12.81
N PRO A 284 -8.96 9.33 13.14
CA PRO A 284 -8.22 10.40 12.45
C PRO A 284 -6.78 10.55 13.00
N MET A 285 -5.90 11.20 12.25
CA MET A 285 -4.51 11.47 12.65
C MET A 285 -4.40 12.08 14.05
N ALA A 286 -5.25 13.04 14.34
CA ALA A 286 -5.21 13.81 15.59
C ALA A 286 -5.31 12.93 16.85
N SER A 287 -5.98 11.79 16.77
CA SER A 287 -6.17 10.88 17.91
C SER A 287 -4.93 10.02 18.18
N PHE A 288 -4.02 9.89 17.21
CA PHE A 288 -2.89 8.96 17.27
C PHE A 288 -1.54 9.63 17.49
N VAL A 289 -1.50 10.96 17.57
CA VAL A 289 -0.23 11.68 17.68
C VAL A 289 -0.26 12.56 18.93
N HIS A 290 0.52 12.17 19.95
CA HIS A 290 0.68 12.91 21.20
C HIS A 290 1.89 13.86 21.14
N ALA A 291 2.09 14.48 19.97
CA ALA A 291 3.04 15.56 19.74
C ALA A 291 2.31 16.63 18.93
N ASP A 292 2.71 17.88 19.09
CA ASP A 292 2.00 18.97 18.39
C ASP A 292 2.46 19.06 16.93
N VAL A 293 2.00 18.11 16.11
CA VAL A 293 2.30 18.08 14.69
C VAL A 293 1.70 19.27 13.92
N ASN A 294 0.76 20.00 14.55
CA ASN A 294 0.16 21.17 13.94
C ASN A 294 1.00 22.43 14.13
N ALA A 295 1.85 22.46 15.15
CA ALA A 295 2.69 23.61 15.46
C ALA A 295 4.19 23.32 15.34
N ASP A 296 4.59 22.03 15.45
CA ASP A 296 6.01 21.60 15.41
C ASP A 296 6.32 20.88 14.09
N PRO A 297 7.01 21.56 13.15
CA PRO A 297 7.37 20.91 11.87
C PRO A 297 8.25 19.66 12.03
N ALA A 298 9.08 19.58 13.07
CA ALA A 298 9.91 18.40 13.31
C ALA A 298 9.05 17.19 13.72
N ALA A 299 8.02 17.41 14.54
CA ALA A 299 7.06 16.36 14.89
C ALA A 299 6.26 15.90 13.67
N GLY A 300 5.83 16.84 12.84
CA GLY A 300 5.14 16.52 11.58
C GLY A 300 6.02 15.67 10.65
N ALA A 301 7.27 16.09 10.46
CA ALA A 301 8.22 15.35 9.63
C ALA A 301 8.51 13.95 10.17
N ALA A 302 8.68 13.81 11.49
CA ALA A 302 8.93 12.53 12.13
C ALA A 302 7.73 11.57 11.95
N PHE A 303 6.52 12.07 12.13
CA PHE A 303 5.30 11.26 11.93
C PHE A 303 5.18 10.78 10.48
N MET A 304 5.35 11.69 9.51
CA MET A 304 5.28 11.32 8.09
C MET A 304 6.41 10.36 7.70
N GLY A 305 7.60 10.52 8.29
CA GLY A 305 8.72 9.58 8.12
C GLY A 305 8.38 8.18 8.61
N LEU A 306 7.69 8.07 9.74
CA LEU A 306 7.22 6.79 10.28
C LEU A 306 6.20 6.14 9.33
N LEU A 307 5.23 6.90 8.81
CA LEU A 307 4.26 6.37 7.84
C LEU A 307 4.95 5.89 6.55
N ALA A 308 5.97 6.63 6.10
CA ALA A 308 6.76 6.25 4.92
C ALA A 308 7.53 4.95 5.16
N GLN A 309 8.06 4.77 6.38
CA GLN A 309 8.73 3.52 6.76
C GLN A 309 7.75 2.35 6.73
N ILE A 310 6.57 2.50 7.34
CA ILE A 310 5.53 1.46 7.33
C ILE A 310 5.17 1.09 5.88
N SER A 311 4.90 2.09 5.03
CA SER A 311 4.59 1.84 3.62
C SER A 311 5.72 1.09 2.89
N THR A 312 6.97 1.47 3.15
CA THR A 312 8.14 0.83 2.51
C THR A 312 8.31 -0.62 2.97
N GLU A 313 8.13 -0.86 4.26
CA GLU A 313 8.36 -2.20 4.84
C GLU A 313 7.23 -3.18 4.51
N THR A 314 5.97 -2.70 4.43
CA THR A 314 4.81 -3.56 4.15
C THR A 314 4.43 -3.60 2.67
N GLY A 315 4.81 -2.59 1.90
CA GLY A 315 4.32 -2.41 0.52
C GLY A 315 2.94 -1.76 0.45
N ALA A 316 2.29 -1.51 1.59
CA ALA A 316 0.92 -0.99 1.64
C ALA A 316 0.86 0.54 1.52
N THR A 317 -0.25 1.04 1.02
CA THR A 317 -0.58 2.46 1.13
C THR A 317 -1.04 2.73 2.58
N VAL A 318 -0.39 3.69 3.24
CA VAL A 318 -0.79 4.12 4.59
C VAL A 318 -1.53 5.45 4.45
N MET A 319 -2.85 5.41 4.57
CA MET A 319 -3.71 6.59 4.42
C MET A 319 -4.09 7.14 5.78
N VAL A 320 -3.82 8.42 6.01
CA VAL A 320 -4.16 9.06 7.27
C VAL A 320 -5.26 10.10 7.05
N ASN A 321 -6.39 9.95 7.76
CA ASN A 321 -7.51 10.90 7.73
C ASN A 321 -7.15 12.13 8.55
N HIS A 322 -7.23 13.30 7.92
CA HIS A 322 -6.82 14.56 8.56
C HIS A 322 -7.85 15.67 8.31
N HIS A 323 -7.83 16.67 9.17
CA HIS A 323 -8.79 17.78 9.09
C HIS A 323 -8.28 18.92 8.21
N MET A 324 -9.23 19.54 7.51
CA MET A 324 -9.00 20.81 6.82
C MET A 324 -9.61 21.94 7.66
N ALA A 325 -9.05 23.14 7.50
CA ALA A 325 -9.68 24.34 8.03
C ALA A 325 -11.04 24.57 7.34
N LYS A 326 -11.99 25.14 8.06
CA LYS A 326 -13.26 25.52 7.45
C LYS A 326 -13.01 26.62 6.41
N ILE A 327 -13.68 26.51 5.28
CA ILE A 327 -13.66 27.56 4.26
C ILE A 327 -14.32 28.79 4.91
N ARG A 328 -13.53 29.83 5.09
CA ARG A 328 -14.04 31.10 5.60
C ARG A 328 -14.77 31.82 4.44
N ASP A 329 -15.97 32.28 4.73
CA ASP A 329 -16.90 32.91 3.81
C ASP A 329 -16.24 33.75 2.71
N LYS A 330 -16.29 33.39 1.49
CA LYS A 330 -16.36 34.31 0.34
C LYS A 330 -15.72 33.85 -0.96
N GLU A 331 -14.76 32.91 -0.95
CA GLU A 331 -14.20 32.49 -2.22
C GLU A 331 -14.30 30.96 -2.37
N PRO A 332 -15.06 30.47 -3.35
CA PRO A 332 -15.15 29.02 -3.57
C PRO A 332 -13.80 28.48 -4.02
N ILE A 333 -13.44 27.28 -3.54
CA ILE A 333 -12.26 26.57 -3.99
C ILE A 333 -12.48 26.13 -5.44
N THR A 334 -11.63 26.61 -6.33
CA THR A 334 -11.73 26.30 -7.77
C THR A 334 -10.53 25.48 -8.27
N LYS A 335 -9.46 25.39 -7.46
CA LYS A 335 -8.23 24.70 -7.82
C LYS A 335 -7.75 23.81 -6.69
N PRO A 336 -7.14 22.64 -7.01
CA PRO A 336 -6.61 21.75 -5.98
C PRO A 336 -5.59 22.42 -5.04
N GLU A 337 -4.80 23.37 -5.53
CA GLU A 337 -3.79 24.09 -4.74
C GLU A 337 -4.44 24.90 -3.60
N GLU A 338 -5.62 25.45 -3.83
CA GLU A 338 -6.37 26.19 -2.82
C GLU A 338 -6.83 25.24 -1.70
N ALA A 339 -7.32 24.06 -2.07
CA ALA A 339 -7.69 23.01 -1.12
C ALA A 339 -6.49 22.53 -0.31
N ARG A 340 -5.32 22.36 -0.97
CA ARG A 340 -4.08 21.97 -0.29
C ARG A 340 -3.74 22.93 0.85
N ASN A 341 -3.88 24.23 0.62
CA ASN A 341 -3.54 25.27 1.60
C ASN A 341 -4.45 25.27 2.82
N LEU A 342 -5.60 24.59 2.75
CA LEU A 342 -6.54 24.46 3.88
C LEU A 342 -6.28 23.23 4.75
N ILE A 343 -5.37 22.34 4.36
CA ILE A 343 -5.02 21.17 5.19
C ILE A 343 -4.34 21.69 6.46
N ARG A 344 -4.89 21.32 7.62
CA ARG A 344 -4.41 21.80 8.92
C ARG A 344 -3.00 21.30 9.22
N GLY A 345 -2.28 22.06 10.03
CA GLY A 345 -0.97 21.71 10.54
C GLY A 345 0.17 22.39 9.81
N THR A 346 1.38 21.99 10.11
CA THR A 346 2.58 22.53 9.47
C THR A 346 2.69 21.99 8.03
N SER A 347 3.41 22.70 7.18
CA SER A 347 3.68 22.23 5.83
C SER A 347 4.35 20.85 5.81
N ALA A 348 5.06 20.49 6.88
CA ALA A 348 5.74 19.20 7.01
C ALA A 348 4.77 18.01 6.88
N ILE A 349 3.50 18.18 7.25
CA ILE A 349 2.50 17.11 7.10
C ILE A 349 2.26 16.82 5.61
N VAL A 350 1.93 17.87 4.84
CA VAL A 350 1.65 17.68 3.40
C VAL A 350 2.93 17.46 2.61
N ASP A 351 4.01 18.15 2.96
CA ASP A 351 5.29 18.04 2.24
C ASP A 351 5.95 16.66 2.50
N GLY A 352 5.70 16.07 3.66
CA GLY A 352 6.27 14.77 4.03
C GLY A 352 5.63 13.56 3.34
N VAL A 353 4.41 13.69 2.80
CA VAL A 353 3.77 12.57 2.10
C VAL A 353 4.06 12.58 0.60
N ARG A 354 3.88 11.42 -0.03
CA ARG A 354 4.05 11.27 -1.48
C ARG A 354 2.80 11.69 -2.24
N SER A 355 1.62 11.62 -1.60
CA SER A 355 0.34 11.99 -2.20
C SER A 355 -0.61 12.54 -1.14
N ALA A 356 -1.47 13.47 -1.55
CA ALA A 356 -2.55 13.96 -0.71
C ALA A 356 -3.81 14.15 -1.56
N PHE A 357 -4.94 13.66 -1.04
CA PHE A 357 -6.26 13.84 -1.64
C PHE A 357 -7.09 14.72 -0.69
N ALA A 358 -7.78 15.70 -1.23
CA ALA A 358 -8.63 16.57 -0.42
C ALA A 358 -10.06 16.56 -0.94
N VAL A 359 -11.03 16.67 -0.01
CA VAL A 359 -12.45 16.81 -0.33
C VAL A 359 -12.96 18.06 0.38
N TRP A 360 -13.67 18.92 -0.34
CA TRP A 360 -14.17 20.19 0.18
C TRP A 360 -15.59 20.47 -0.28
N GLN A 361 -16.33 21.24 0.51
CA GLN A 361 -17.69 21.63 0.19
C GLN A 361 -17.68 22.70 -0.89
N VAL A 362 -18.61 22.59 -1.82
CA VAL A 362 -18.87 23.65 -2.81
C VAL A 362 -19.87 24.65 -2.23
N ASP A 363 -19.95 25.83 -2.85
CA ASP A 363 -20.93 26.84 -2.40
C ASP A 363 -22.36 26.35 -2.62
N ALA A 364 -23.30 26.96 -1.91
CA ALA A 364 -24.69 26.53 -1.90
C ALA A 364 -25.37 26.64 -3.28
N SER A 365 -25.03 27.66 -4.07
CA SER A 365 -25.62 27.83 -5.40
C SER A 365 -25.18 26.76 -6.38
N LEU A 366 -23.88 26.42 -6.36
CA LEU A 366 -23.34 25.34 -7.19
C LEU A 366 -23.88 23.97 -6.72
N ALA A 367 -24.01 23.77 -5.41
CA ALA A 367 -24.60 22.53 -4.87
C ALA A 367 -26.05 22.37 -5.33
N GLN A 368 -26.85 23.43 -5.28
CA GLN A 368 -28.23 23.44 -5.76
C GLN A 368 -28.31 23.14 -7.26
N SER A 369 -27.44 23.74 -8.06
CA SER A 369 -27.38 23.49 -9.49
C SER A 369 -27.08 22.02 -9.79
N ARG A 370 -26.10 21.48 -9.16
CA ARG A 370 -25.76 20.06 -9.34
C ARG A 370 -26.82 19.07 -8.86
N UNK A 371 -27.35 19.32 -7.80
CA UNK A 371 -28.29 18.61 -7.36
C UNK A 371 -29.40 18.60 -8.22
N THR A 372 -29.88 19.81 -8.94
CA THR A 372 -30.98 19.92 -9.91
C THR A 372 -30.66 19.14 -11.21
N GLU A 373 -29.45 19.30 -11.70
CA GLU A 373 -28.96 18.59 -12.90
C GLU A 373 -29.08 17.05 -12.78
N LEU A 374 -28.87 16.52 -11.58
CA LEU A 374 -28.97 15.07 -11.32
C LEU A 374 -30.36 14.61 -10.92
N ASN A 375 -31.31 15.54 -10.84
CA ASN A 375 -32.68 15.30 -10.37
C ASN A 375 -32.69 14.69 -8.94
N ILE A 376 -31.83 15.23 -8.07
CA ILE A 376 -31.70 14.81 -6.67
C ILE A 376 -32.18 15.95 -5.81
N GLU A 377 -32.96 15.64 -4.77
CA GLU A 377 -33.45 16.65 -3.80
C GLU A 377 -32.24 17.27 -3.07
N TYR A 378 -32.23 18.61 -3.00
CA TYR A 378 -31.17 19.35 -2.34
C TYR A 378 -31.12 19.05 -0.84
N THR A 379 -29.96 18.64 -0.37
CA THR A 379 -29.67 18.52 1.06
C THR A 379 -28.35 19.23 1.35
N ARG A 380 -28.30 19.89 2.52
CA ARG A 380 -27.09 20.59 2.95
C ARG A 380 -25.93 19.61 3.09
N ASN A 381 -24.73 20.02 2.69
CA ASN A 381 -23.48 19.25 2.76
C ASN A 381 -23.52 17.97 1.89
N ALA A 382 -24.40 17.94 0.88
CA ALA A 382 -24.51 16.77 0.00
C ALA A 382 -23.48 16.77 -1.15
N VAL A 383 -22.93 17.97 -1.48
CA VAL A 383 -22.04 18.11 -2.65
C VAL A 383 -20.63 18.52 -2.21
N UNK A 384 -19.63 17.80 -2.52
CA UNK A 384 -18.34 18.01 -2.23
C UNK A 384 -17.62 17.95 -3.46
N ASP A 385 -16.53 18.69 -3.71
CA ASP A 385 -15.53 18.48 -4.75
C ASP A 385 -14.30 17.84 -4.13
N GLY A 386 -13.53 17.09 -4.95
CA GLY A 386 -12.32 16.47 -4.43
C GLY A 386 -11.28 16.27 -5.52
N ALA A 387 -10.01 16.25 -5.13
CA ALA A 387 -8.90 16.08 -6.08
C ALA A 387 -7.64 15.63 -5.38
N VAL A 388 -6.71 15.09 -6.17
CA VAL A 388 -5.31 14.95 -5.75
C VAL A 388 -4.71 16.36 -5.65
N VAL A 389 -4.42 16.80 -4.44
CA VAL A 389 -3.88 18.16 -4.18
C VAL A 389 -2.36 18.17 -4.07
N LYS A 390 -1.76 16.99 -3.94
CA LYS A 390 -0.31 16.79 -3.99
C LYS A 390 -0.01 15.42 -4.60
N SER A 391 0.99 15.36 -5.47
CA SER A 391 1.57 14.09 -5.91
C SER A 391 3.02 14.31 -6.31
N ASN A 392 3.91 13.41 -5.86
CA ASN A 392 5.32 13.39 -6.28
C ASN A 392 5.53 12.58 -7.57
N GLY A 393 4.49 11.89 -8.04
CA GLY A 393 4.50 11.11 -9.27
C GLY A 393 3.35 11.50 -10.17
N PRO A 394 3.15 10.76 -11.25
CA PRO A 394 2.00 11.00 -12.13
C PRO A 394 0.70 10.79 -11.36
N ALA A 395 -0.26 11.70 -11.54
CA ALA A 395 -1.57 11.58 -10.92
C ALA A 395 -2.58 12.43 -11.69
N ASN A 396 -3.81 11.97 -11.75
CA ASN A 396 -4.93 12.71 -12.30
C ASN A 396 -5.41 13.71 -11.25
N ARG A 397 -5.25 15.00 -11.57
CA ARG A 397 -5.64 16.09 -10.66
C ARG A 397 -6.98 16.73 -11.01
N UNK A 398 -7.84 16.22 -11.82
CA UNK A 398 -9.01 16.67 -12.11
C UNK A 398 -9.83 16.71 -10.97
N ILE A 399 -10.49 17.76 -10.85
CA ILE A 399 -11.49 17.85 -9.79
C ILE A 399 -12.61 16.88 -10.08
N ARG A 400 -12.98 16.08 -9.09
CA ARG A 400 -14.10 15.14 -9.10
C ARG A 400 -15.26 15.75 -8.34
N HIS A 401 -16.47 15.43 -8.78
CA HIS A 401 -17.70 15.95 -8.19
C HIS A 401 -18.40 14.81 -7.43
N PHE A 402 -18.37 14.90 -6.12
CA PHE A 402 -18.93 13.89 -5.24
C PHE A 402 -20.30 14.32 -4.73
N ILE A 403 -21.28 13.42 -4.80
CA ILE A 403 -22.64 13.65 -4.28
C ILE A 403 -22.88 12.62 -3.18
N ARG A 404 -23.36 13.07 -2.03
CA ARG A 404 -23.67 12.20 -0.90
C ARG A 404 -24.93 11.38 -1.22
N ASN A 405 -24.80 10.10 -1.17
CA ASN A 405 -25.94 9.19 -1.31
C ASN A 405 -26.75 9.21 -0.02
N UNK A 406 -27.80 9.46 -0.09
CA UNK A 406 -28.59 9.58 0.87
C UNK A 406 -28.85 8.49 1.64
N ASN A 407 -28.88 7.21 1.03
CA ASN A 407 -29.19 5.97 1.76
C ASN A 407 -27.96 5.48 2.54
N THR A 408 -26.79 5.53 1.90
CA THR A 408 -25.54 5.00 2.47
C THR A 408 -24.77 6.05 3.29
N GLY A 409 -24.90 7.32 2.96
CA GLY A 409 -24.07 8.39 3.51
C GLY A 409 -22.74 8.55 2.78
N LEU A 410 -22.44 7.68 1.82
CA LEU A 410 -21.18 7.70 1.07
C LEU A 410 -21.16 8.85 0.06
N LEU A 411 -20.02 9.49 -0.10
CA LEU A 411 -19.77 10.44 -1.19
C LEU A 411 -19.39 9.63 -2.45
N GLU A 412 -20.28 9.64 -3.42
CA GLU A 412 -20.12 8.93 -4.70
C GLU A 412 -19.64 9.88 -5.79
N ASP A 413 -18.66 9.46 -6.57
CA ASP A 413 -18.18 10.26 -7.71
C ASP A 413 -19.24 10.27 -8.81
N ARG A 414 -19.83 11.45 -9.03
CA ARG A 414 -20.88 11.68 -10.04
C ARG A 414 -20.37 12.61 -11.17
N THR A 415 -19.04 12.74 -11.29
CA THR A 415 -18.41 13.63 -12.28
C THR A 415 -18.88 13.34 -13.70
N VAL A 416 -19.05 12.07 -14.05
CA VAL A 416 -19.46 11.67 -15.40
C VAL A 416 -20.92 11.98 -15.67
N ASP A 417 -21.74 12.01 -14.62
CA ASP A 417 -23.19 12.22 -14.76
C ASP A 417 -23.57 13.69 -14.95
N LEU A 418 -22.69 14.61 -14.54
CA LEU A 418 -22.96 16.05 -14.63
C LEU A 418 -22.73 16.56 -16.07
N LYS A 419 -23.76 17.11 -16.68
CA LYS A 419 -23.75 17.60 -18.08
C LYS A 419 -22.78 18.76 -18.30
N SER A 420 -22.63 19.64 -17.29
CA SER A 420 -21.66 20.74 -17.30
C SER A 420 -20.23 20.27 -17.36
N SER A 421 -20.03 18.99 -17.19
CA SER A 421 -18.71 18.38 -17.21
C SER A 421 -18.27 17.85 -18.60
N UNK A 422 -18.92 18.21 -19.48
CA UNK A 422 -18.65 17.72 -20.62
C UNK A 422 -17.33 17.82 -21.08
N GLN A 423 -16.68 18.97 -20.95
CA GLN A 423 -15.24 19.11 -21.21
C GLN A 423 -14.41 18.32 -20.22
N VAL A 424 -14.91 18.14 -19.02
CA VAL A 424 -14.29 17.34 -17.96
C VAL A 424 -14.49 15.85 -18.26
N MET A 425 -15.66 15.44 -18.78
CA MET A 425 -15.90 14.05 -19.18
C MET A 425 -14.86 13.56 -20.20
N GLU A 426 -14.45 14.42 -21.11
CA GLU A 426 -13.41 14.09 -22.08
C GLU A 426 -12.04 13.86 -21.44
N LYS A 427 -11.78 14.50 -20.30
CA LYS A 427 -10.52 14.37 -19.56
C LYS A 427 -10.55 13.29 -18.48
N VAL A 428 -11.75 12.98 -17.95
CA VAL A 428 -11.91 12.11 -16.77
C VAL A 428 -11.87 10.62 -17.13
N LYS A 429 -12.51 10.22 -18.21
CA LYS A 429 -12.35 8.84 -18.68
C LYS A 429 -11.10 8.77 -19.52
N SER A 430 -10.06 8.17 -18.96
CA SER A 430 -8.85 7.96 -19.74
C SER A 430 -9.19 7.19 -21.04
N ARG A 431 -8.41 7.41 -22.06
CA ARG A 431 -8.51 6.67 -23.32
C ARG A 431 -8.55 5.15 -23.07
N GLU A 432 -7.79 4.72 -22.12
CA GLU A 432 -7.75 3.32 -21.69
C GLU A 432 -9.07 2.80 -21.11
N UNK A 433 -9.83 3.54 -20.67
CA UNK A 433 -11.03 3.20 -20.17
C UNK A 433 -12.00 2.88 -21.19
N TYR A 434 -12.10 3.85 -22.04
CA TYR A 434 -12.99 3.60 -23.19
C TYR A 434 -12.56 2.38 -23.99
N LEU A 435 -11.26 2.25 -24.20
CA LEU A 435 -10.71 1.12 -24.96
C LEU A 435 -10.96 -0.20 -24.24
N PHE A 436 -10.76 -0.24 -22.92
CA PHE A 436 -11.05 -1.43 -22.11
C PHE A 436 -12.54 -1.81 -22.22
N ALA A 437 -13.44 -0.82 -22.07
CA ALA A 437 -14.89 -1.05 -22.17
C ALA A 437 -15.29 -1.55 -23.56
N LEU A 438 -14.66 -1.01 -24.60
CA LEU A 438 -14.91 -1.46 -25.98
C LEU A 438 -14.49 -2.92 -26.18
N ILE A 439 -13.31 -3.29 -25.66
CA ILE A 439 -12.79 -4.67 -25.77
C ILE A 439 -13.72 -5.62 -25.01
N ALA A 440 -14.14 -5.24 -23.79
CA ALA A 440 -15.05 -6.05 -22.97
C ALA A 440 -16.40 -6.26 -23.66
N ASP A 441 -16.98 -5.18 -24.21
CA ASP A 441 -18.24 -5.25 -24.97
C ASP A 441 -18.11 -6.18 -26.19
N ARG A 442 -17.07 -6.00 -26.99
CA ARG A 442 -16.84 -6.83 -28.19
C ARG A 442 -16.65 -8.30 -27.80
N GLU A 443 -15.85 -8.57 -26.77
CA GLU A 443 -15.67 -9.94 -26.27
C GLU A 443 -17.00 -10.54 -25.82
N GLY A 444 -17.80 -9.80 -25.05
CA GLY A 444 -19.10 -10.27 -24.54
C GLY A 444 -20.10 -10.58 -25.69
N ARG A 445 -20.02 -9.83 -26.77
CA ARG A 445 -20.86 -10.02 -27.97
C ARG A 445 -20.28 -11.02 -28.98
N GLY A 446 -19.11 -11.61 -28.69
CA GLY A 446 -18.45 -12.55 -29.59
C GLY A 446 -17.89 -11.90 -30.87
N ILE A 447 -17.61 -10.59 -30.81
CA ILE A 447 -17.09 -9.84 -31.96
C ILE A 447 -15.57 -9.80 -31.89
N GLN A 448 -14.90 -10.27 -32.92
CA GLN A 448 -13.44 -10.32 -32.99
C GLN A 448 -12.82 -8.94 -32.98
N MET A 449 -11.78 -8.78 -32.18
CA MET A 449 -10.95 -7.58 -32.13
C MET A 449 -9.49 -7.99 -31.91
N THR A 450 -8.55 -7.43 -32.66
CA THR A 450 -7.13 -7.78 -32.57
C THR A 450 -6.28 -6.54 -32.26
N ASN A 451 -5.04 -6.76 -31.84
CA ASN A 451 -4.10 -5.66 -31.59
C ASN A 451 -3.33 -5.23 -32.85
N GLY A 452 -3.52 -5.92 -33.95
CA GLY A 452 -2.84 -5.62 -35.22
C GLY A 452 -3.60 -4.67 -36.13
N GLY A 453 -3.07 -4.47 -37.32
CA GLY A 453 -3.75 -3.78 -38.42
C GLY A 453 -4.76 -4.71 -39.10
N GLY A 454 -5.54 -4.16 -40.00
CA GLY A 454 -6.57 -4.88 -40.71
C GLY A 454 -7.98 -4.57 -40.23
N THR A 455 -8.98 -5.15 -40.86
CA THR A 455 -10.39 -4.82 -40.64
C THR A 455 -10.89 -5.07 -39.22
N ASP A 456 -10.29 -6.02 -38.52
CA ASP A 456 -10.62 -6.36 -37.12
C ASP A 456 -9.56 -5.88 -36.11
N GLY A 457 -8.63 -5.06 -36.56
CA GLY A 457 -7.71 -4.36 -35.67
C GLY A 457 -8.42 -3.34 -34.78
N ALA A 458 -7.87 -3.08 -33.59
CA ALA A 458 -8.49 -2.16 -32.63
C ALA A 458 -8.77 -0.78 -33.25
N TYR A 459 -7.81 -0.21 -33.97
CA TYR A 459 -7.97 1.10 -34.58
C TYR A 459 -9.05 1.10 -35.66
N GLU A 460 -9.06 0.12 -36.55
CA GLU A 460 -10.04 0.03 -37.64
C GLU A 460 -11.46 -0.24 -37.11
N THR A 461 -11.56 -1.07 -36.07
CA THR A 461 -12.81 -1.29 -35.32
C THR A 461 -13.38 0.03 -34.78
N ILE A 462 -12.53 0.87 -34.21
CA ILE A 462 -12.92 2.19 -33.67
C ILE A 462 -13.35 3.10 -34.82
N ARG A 463 -12.57 3.15 -35.89
CA ARG A 463 -12.80 4.03 -37.05
C ARG A 463 -14.14 3.74 -37.75
N THR A 464 -14.47 2.47 -37.85
CA THR A 464 -15.67 2.02 -38.60
C THR A 464 -16.93 1.88 -37.73
N ALA A 465 -16.81 2.02 -36.41
CA ALA A 465 -17.94 1.87 -35.49
C ALA A 465 -19.06 2.90 -35.75
N THR A 466 -20.29 2.49 -35.49
CA THR A 466 -21.46 3.37 -35.62
C THR A 466 -21.52 4.38 -34.47
N HIS A 467 -22.37 5.40 -34.64
CA HIS A 467 -22.57 6.44 -33.60
C HIS A 467 -23.16 5.87 -32.28
N ASP A 468 -23.84 4.72 -32.38
CA ASP A 468 -24.45 4.10 -31.19
C ASP A 468 -23.43 3.45 -30.25
N ASP A 469 -22.21 3.22 -30.75
CA ASP A 469 -21.13 2.67 -29.94
C ASP A 469 -20.39 3.84 -29.23
N ILE A 470 -20.85 4.18 -28.04
CA ILE A 470 -20.33 5.32 -27.25
C ILE A 470 -18.84 5.18 -26.99
N ASN A 471 -18.37 3.97 -26.70
CA ASN A 471 -16.96 3.75 -26.38
C ASN A 471 -16.07 3.99 -27.61
N ALA A 472 -16.45 3.43 -28.75
CA ALA A 472 -15.72 3.65 -30.01
C ALA A 472 -15.79 5.12 -30.45
N ALA A 473 -16.96 5.77 -30.30
CA ALA A 473 -17.13 7.19 -30.65
C ALA A 473 -16.16 8.10 -29.90
N ASN A 474 -15.94 7.81 -28.61
CA ASN A 474 -15.00 8.59 -27.78
C ASN A 474 -13.53 8.34 -28.15
N LEU A 475 -13.23 7.26 -28.86
CA LEU A 475 -11.87 6.93 -29.28
C LEU A 475 -11.54 7.42 -30.70
N LYS A 476 -12.52 7.76 -31.51
CA LYS A 476 -12.33 8.13 -32.95
C LYS A 476 -11.38 9.31 -33.18
N ARG A 477 -11.25 10.20 -32.21
CA ARG A 477 -10.38 11.38 -32.28
C ARG A 477 -8.87 11.08 -32.11
N TRP A 478 -8.54 9.86 -31.70
CA TRP A 478 -7.15 9.52 -31.40
C TRP A 478 -6.47 8.88 -32.62
N ALA A 479 -5.22 9.23 -32.83
CA ALA A 479 -4.41 8.66 -33.91
C ALA A 479 -4.18 7.17 -33.70
N GLU A 480 -3.97 6.43 -34.77
CA GLU A 480 -3.72 4.98 -34.76
C GLU A 480 -2.60 4.61 -33.78
N SER A 481 -1.47 5.31 -33.86
CA SER A 481 -0.31 5.05 -32.97
C SER A 481 -0.68 5.19 -31.50
N THR A 482 -1.57 6.13 -31.17
CA THR A 482 -2.01 6.38 -29.80
C THR A 482 -2.93 5.25 -29.31
N ILE A 483 -3.83 4.76 -30.17
CA ILE A 483 -4.70 3.62 -29.83
C ILE A 483 -3.86 2.36 -29.63
N ILE A 484 -2.90 2.10 -30.51
CA ILE A 484 -2.00 0.95 -30.41
C ILE A 484 -1.20 1.02 -29.09
N ALA A 485 -0.67 2.20 -28.76
CA ALA A 485 0.06 2.39 -27.50
C ALA A 485 -0.82 2.10 -26.27
N SER A 486 -2.11 2.49 -26.33
CA SER A 486 -3.06 2.22 -25.24
C SER A 486 -3.42 0.74 -25.13
N VAL A 487 -3.56 0.03 -26.26
CA VAL A 487 -3.77 -1.43 -26.26
C VAL A 487 -2.56 -2.11 -25.59
N ASN A 488 -1.35 -1.73 -26.01
CA ASN A 488 -0.12 -2.31 -25.46
C ASN A 488 0.00 -2.02 -23.95
N LYS A 489 -0.36 -0.82 -23.53
CA LYS A 489 -0.37 -0.46 -22.10
C LYS A 489 -1.33 -1.35 -21.32
N LEU A 490 -2.59 -1.49 -21.79
CA LEU A 490 -3.58 -2.36 -21.13
C LEU A 490 -3.11 -3.81 -21.06
N MET A 491 -2.39 -4.29 -22.09
CA MET A 491 -1.81 -5.63 -22.09
C MET A 491 -0.69 -5.75 -21.04
N ASN A 492 0.22 -4.77 -20.99
CA ASN A 492 1.32 -4.74 -20.03
C ASN A 492 0.82 -4.63 -18.59
N ASP A 493 -0.28 -3.89 -18.39
CA ASP A 493 -0.92 -3.74 -17.08
C ASP A 493 -1.67 -5.02 -16.65
N GLY A 494 -1.74 -6.05 -17.51
CA GLY A 494 -2.42 -7.29 -17.21
C GLY A 494 -3.95 -7.17 -17.19
N ARG A 495 -4.51 -6.11 -17.77
CA ARG A 495 -5.96 -5.88 -17.80
C ARG A 495 -6.64 -6.57 -18.97
N ILE A 496 -5.95 -6.67 -20.10
CA ILE A 496 -6.41 -7.40 -21.29
C ILE A 496 -5.30 -8.34 -21.75
N GLY A 497 -5.67 -9.32 -22.53
CA GLY A 497 -4.74 -10.29 -23.10
C GLY A 497 -5.12 -10.66 -24.52
N ARG A 498 -4.37 -11.59 -25.09
CA ARG A 498 -4.62 -12.15 -26.41
C ARG A 498 -4.94 -13.63 -26.24
N TYR A 499 -6.18 -14.00 -26.52
CA TYR A 499 -6.74 -15.33 -26.25
C TYR A 499 -7.21 -15.98 -27.55
N LYS A 500 -7.08 -17.29 -27.66
CA LYS A 500 -7.68 -18.05 -28.75
C LYS A 500 -9.19 -18.20 -28.50
N ALA A 501 -9.99 -18.13 -29.54
CA ALA A 501 -11.44 -18.32 -29.43
C ALA A 501 -11.87 -19.78 -29.64
N SER A 502 -10.97 -20.65 -30.11
CA SER A 502 -11.21 -22.08 -30.25
C SER A 502 -9.90 -22.81 -30.57
N ARG A 503 -9.91 -24.14 -30.41
CA ARG A 503 -8.76 -25.01 -30.72
C ARG A 503 -8.32 -24.93 -32.18
N ASN A 504 -9.24 -24.62 -33.09
CA ASN A 504 -9.01 -24.67 -34.53
C ASN A 504 -8.48 -23.35 -35.09
N THR A 505 -8.17 -22.35 -34.24
CA THR A 505 -7.64 -21.06 -34.74
C THR A 505 -6.27 -20.77 -34.13
N SER A 506 -5.35 -20.32 -34.97
CA SER A 506 -4.07 -19.76 -34.54
C SER A 506 -4.19 -18.26 -34.18
N ARG A 507 -5.27 -17.63 -34.60
CA ARG A 507 -5.49 -16.20 -34.43
C ARG A 507 -5.96 -15.90 -33.00
N LYS A 508 -5.36 -14.88 -32.40
CA LYS A 508 -5.70 -14.46 -31.04
C LYS A 508 -6.47 -13.14 -31.06
N TRP A 509 -7.52 -13.09 -30.25
CA TRP A 509 -8.40 -11.91 -30.08
C TRP A 509 -8.04 -11.20 -28.78
N LEU A 510 -8.24 -9.89 -28.75
CA LEU A 510 -8.17 -9.13 -27.50
C LEU A 510 -9.36 -9.51 -26.62
N GLY A 511 -9.09 -9.75 -25.36
CA GLY A 511 -10.10 -10.03 -24.34
C GLY A 511 -9.67 -9.52 -22.98
N VAL A 512 -10.59 -9.43 -22.05
CA VAL A 512 -10.35 -8.96 -20.69
C VAL A 512 -9.79 -10.10 -19.85
N VAL A 513 -8.80 -9.82 -19.02
CA VAL A 513 -8.29 -10.82 -18.06
C VAL A 513 -9.43 -11.17 -17.08
N GLY A 514 -9.76 -12.45 -16.96
CA GLY A 514 -10.94 -12.92 -16.24
C GLY A 514 -12.22 -12.94 -17.06
N GLY A 515 -12.19 -12.42 -18.29
CA GLY A 515 -13.34 -12.44 -19.20
C GLY A 515 -13.54 -13.79 -19.88
N ARG A 516 -14.54 -13.85 -20.76
CA ARG A 516 -14.97 -15.09 -21.44
C ARG A 516 -13.82 -15.82 -22.15
N LEU A 517 -13.07 -15.11 -22.99
CA LEU A 517 -11.98 -15.72 -23.76
C LEU A 517 -10.85 -16.23 -22.88
N HIS A 518 -10.54 -15.52 -21.82
CA HIS A 518 -9.52 -15.93 -20.83
C HIS A 518 -9.96 -17.21 -20.12
N GLN A 519 -11.22 -17.27 -19.68
CA GLN A 519 -11.77 -18.44 -18.98
C GLN A 519 -11.83 -19.66 -19.92
N GLU A 520 -12.29 -19.45 -21.16
CA GLU A 520 -12.35 -20.52 -22.17
C GLU A 520 -10.95 -21.08 -22.48
N GLU A 521 -9.93 -20.20 -22.64
CA GLU A 521 -8.56 -20.65 -22.90
C GLU A 521 -8.01 -21.47 -21.71
N GLN A 522 -8.29 -21.03 -20.47
CA GLN A 522 -7.88 -21.78 -19.26
C GLN A 522 -8.62 -23.13 -19.14
N GLU A 523 -9.93 -23.13 -19.38
CA GLU A 523 -10.75 -24.34 -19.21
C GLU A 523 -10.44 -25.41 -20.28
N PHE A 524 -10.23 -24.98 -21.53
CA PHE A 524 -10.08 -25.91 -22.66
C PHE A 524 -8.62 -26.08 -23.13
N GLY A 525 -7.67 -25.31 -22.62
CA GLY A 525 -6.22 -25.49 -22.84
C GLY A 525 -5.76 -25.23 -24.27
N TYR A 526 -6.32 -24.23 -24.97
CA TYR A 526 -5.91 -23.92 -26.35
C TYR A 526 -5.36 -22.51 -26.54
#